data_75e9359d275659fd5a7d60af6fecd5a4
#
_entry.id   75e9359d275659fd5a7d60af6fecd5a4
#
_cell.length_a   1.000
_cell.length_b   1.000
_cell.length_c   1.000
_cell.angle_alpha   90.00
_cell.angle_beta   90.00
_cell.angle_gamma   90.00
#
_symmetry.space_group_name_H-M   'P 1'
#
loop_
_entity.id
_entity.type
_entity.pdbx_description
1 polymer ?
#
loop_
_entity_poly.entity_id
_entity_poly.type
_entity_poly.pdbx_seq_one_letter_code
_entity_poly.pdbx_strand_id
1 'polypeptide(L)'
;MFLALKEMRHSRTRFVMIGIILVLVSWLVFILSGLGNGLADLAASTFKNMAADYVVYQKGSKASMSKSLLSGELKADLLAMPSVEAASPMGIIMGSAVKESGDPEENKVDIALVGIEPGSFLEPAVTEGTGLDAGEPNFAIVNETMKNEGFGLGDTIILDGVPASLTIVGFVKNQTYNHVPSVFIPIETWRELAFAAPGSDKGLKDPVNAIMLQGKNIDPDAVSQRLPGTETVTRAQAIQGIAGYKEETGTIFMMLGFLFVISAFIVGVFFYVFTMQKSNQFGIMKAIGAKNGFLGKAVIAQVFVLSLISIAIGILLTFGTAAVLPKGMPFKLETNWVIAYSLVLLAIALLSSLVSVRTIVKIDPLKALGRVES
;
A
#
# COMPACT_ATOMS: atom_id res chain seq x y z
N MET A 1 -23.22 -27.83 13.35
CA MET A 1 -23.28 -26.47 13.90
C MET A 1 -23.85 -26.39 15.33
N PHE A 2 -24.98 -27.01 15.62
CA PHE A 2 -25.60 -26.99 16.98
C PHE A 2 -24.68 -27.49 18.10
N LEU A 3 -23.99 -28.62 17.88
CA LEU A 3 -23.05 -29.18 18.86
C LEU A 3 -21.87 -28.22 19.13
N ALA A 4 -21.31 -27.61 18.07
CA ALA A 4 -20.21 -26.66 18.18
C ALA A 4 -20.56 -25.44 19.06
N LEU A 5 -21.72 -24.84 18.85
CA LEU A 5 -22.21 -23.71 19.65
C LEU A 5 -22.48 -24.07 21.12
N LYS A 6 -23.06 -25.26 21.37
CA LYS A 6 -23.34 -25.74 22.72
C LYS A 6 -22.07 -26.03 23.50
N GLU A 7 -21.04 -26.57 22.85
CA GLU A 7 -19.71 -26.80 23.44
C GLU A 7 -18.96 -25.49 23.73
N MET A 8 -19.01 -24.52 22.81
CA MET A 8 -18.43 -23.19 23.04
C MET A 8 -19.06 -22.52 24.27
N ARG A 9 -20.36 -22.71 24.45
CA ARG A 9 -21.09 -22.17 25.62
C ARG A 9 -20.77 -22.91 26.92
N HIS A 10 -20.42 -24.19 26.89
CA HIS A 10 -20.07 -24.99 28.08
C HIS A 10 -18.63 -24.73 28.53
N SER A 11 -17.67 -24.56 27.64
CA SER A 11 -16.24 -24.33 27.93
C SER A 11 -15.83 -22.87 27.66
N ARG A 12 -16.64 -21.89 28.07
CA ARG A 12 -16.53 -20.45 27.70
C ARG A 12 -15.12 -19.88 27.87
N THR A 13 -14.50 -20.11 29.04
CA THR A 13 -13.19 -19.52 29.39
C THR A 13 -12.11 -19.90 28.38
N ARG A 14 -12.07 -21.15 27.93
CA ARG A 14 -11.06 -21.64 26.98
C ARG A 14 -11.27 -21.06 25.58
N PHE A 15 -12.52 -21.03 25.10
CA PHE A 15 -12.84 -20.44 23.80
C PHE A 15 -12.62 -18.92 23.81
N VAL A 16 -12.89 -18.24 24.91
CA VAL A 16 -12.58 -16.80 25.06
C VAL A 16 -11.08 -16.55 24.99
N MET A 17 -10.26 -17.36 25.69
CA MET A 17 -8.79 -17.21 25.61
C MET A 17 -8.26 -17.37 24.19
N ILE A 18 -8.70 -18.42 23.48
CA ILE A 18 -8.31 -18.64 22.08
C ILE A 18 -8.84 -17.51 21.20
N GLY A 19 -10.09 -17.09 21.43
CA GLY A 19 -10.71 -15.99 20.71
C GLY A 19 -9.93 -14.69 20.86
N ILE A 20 -9.50 -14.34 22.08
CA ILE A 20 -8.68 -13.15 22.33
C ILE A 20 -7.37 -13.20 21.54
N ILE A 21 -6.69 -14.35 21.52
CA ILE A 21 -5.45 -14.48 20.75
C ILE A 21 -5.70 -14.30 19.25
N LEU A 22 -6.76 -14.92 18.72
CA LEU A 22 -7.14 -14.73 17.31
C LEU A 22 -7.53 -13.30 16.99
N VAL A 23 -8.22 -12.61 17.91
CA VAL A 23 -8.54 -11.18 17.80
C VAL A 23 -7.27 -10.34 17.74
N LEU A 24 -6.32 -10.56 18.66
CA LEU A 24 -5.08 -9.80 18.70
C LEU A 24 -4.22 -10.02 17.44
N VAL A 25 -4.12 -11.27 16.97
CA VAL A 25 -3.39 -11.58 15.74
C VAL A 25 -4.06 -10.93 14.53
N SER A 26 -5.38 -11.05 14.39
CA SER A 26 -6.08 -10.43 13.26
C SER A 26 -6.00 -8.91 13.31
N TRP A 27 -6.16 -8.32 14.49
CA TRP A 27 -5.98 -6.88 14.69
C TRP A 27 -4.58 -6.41 14.29
N LEU A 28 -3.52 -7.13 14.71
CA LEU A 28 -2.14 -6.79 14.35
C LEU A 28 -1.89 -6.92 12.84
N VAL A 29 -2.45 -7.94 12.18
CA VAL A 29 -2.37 -8.10 10.72
C VAL A 29 -3.00 -6.90 10.01
N PHE A 30 -4.20 -6.47 10.44
CA PHE A 30 -4.87 -5.34 9.79
C PHE A 30 -4.22 -3.99 10.09
N ILE A 31 -3.69 -3.78 11.30
CA ILE A 31 -2.90 -2.57 11.62
C ILE A 31 -1.65 -2.50 10.75
N LEU A 32 -0.88 -3.59 10.68
CA LEU A 32 0.34 -3.62 9.86
C LEU A 32 0.04 -3.44 8.37
N SER A 33 -1.05 -4.04 7.89
CA SER A 33 -1.52 -3.83 6.52
C SER A 33 -1.93 -2.37 6.27
N GLY A 34 -2.66 -1.77 7.20
CA GLY A 34 -3.10 -0.36 7.07
C GLY A 34 -1.94 0.62 7.06
N LEU A 35 -0.95 0.42 7.94
CA LEU A 35 0.28 1.22 7.95
C LEU A 35 1.10 0.99 6.68
N GLY A 36 1.23 -0.26 6.23
CA GLY A 36 1.96 -0.58 5.01
C GLY A 36 1.36 0.05 3.76
N ASN A 37 0.04 -0.02 3.61
CA ASN A 37 -0.65 0.62 2.50
C ASN A 37 -0.55 2.16 2.57
N GLY A 38 -0.62 2.72 3.78
CA GLY A 38 -0.45 4.16 3.99
C GLY A 38 0.94 4.66 3.63
N LEU A 39 2.00 3.94 4.05
CA LEU A 39 3.39 4.23 3.67
C LEU A 39 3.60 4.11 2.15
N ALA A 40 3.11 3.02 1.54
CA ALA A 40 3.18 2.83 0.10
C ALA A 40 2.43 3.92 -0.69
N ASP A 41 1.37 4.50 -0.12
CA ASP A 41 0.69 5.64 -0.72
C ASP A 41 1.50 6.93 -0.57
N LEU A 42 2.04 7.23 0.63
CA LEU A 42 2.93 8.38 0.82
C LEU A 42 4.14 8.33 -0.11
N ALA A 43 4.69 7.15 -0.35
CA ALA A 43 5.84 7.02 -1.25
C ALA A 43 5.49 7.26 -2.72
N ALA A 44 4.26 6.93 -3.19
CA ALA A 44 3.99 6.80 -4.61
C ALA A 44 2.61 7.28 -5.06
N SER A 45 1.82 8.00 -4.24
CA SER A 45 0.44 8.33 -4.63
C SER A 45 0.36 9.20 -5.88
N THR A 46 1.32 10.07 -6.14
CA THR A 46 1.40 10.83 -7.40
C THR A 46 1.42 9.91 -8.61
N PHE A 47 2.25 8.86 -8.60
CA PHE A 47 2.30 7.87 -9.69
C PHE A 47 1.06 6.95 -9.73
N LYS A 48 0.52 6.57 -8.57
CA LYS A 48 -0.67 5.72 -8.48
C LYS A 48 -1.91 6.40 -9.04
N ASN A 49 -2.05 7.71 -8.79
CA ASN A 49 -3.22 8.50 -9.19
C ASN A 49 -3.11 9.11 -10.58
N MET A 50 -1.91 9.06 -11.18
CA MET A 50 -1.66 9.59 -12.51
C MET A 50 -2.36 8.76 -13.60
N ALA A 51 -2.93 9.43 -14.60
CA ALA A 51 -3.63 8.80 -15.71
C ALA A 51 -2.67 8.32 -16.82
N ALA A 52 -1.49 7.80 -16.46
CA ALA A 52 -0.52 7.22 -17.38
C ALA A 52 -0.53 5.68 -17.29
N ASP A 53 -0.33 5.00 -18.42
CA ASP A 53 -0.25 3.54 -18.49
C ASP A 53 1.22 3.07 -18.51
N TYR A 54 2.08 3.80 -19.21
CA TYR A 54 3.51 3.51 -19.37
C TYR A 54 4.36 4.75 -19.12
N VAL A 55 5.62 4.51 -18.81
CA VAL A 55 6.63 5.55 -18.56
C VAL A 55 7.89 5.24 -19.36
N VAL A 56 8.36 6.22 -20.12
CA VAL A 56 9.62 6.13 -20.88
C VAL A 56 10.70 6.82 -20.07
N TYR A 57 11.78 6.10 -19.82
CA TYR A 57 12.96 6.56 -19.11
C TYR A 57 14.21 6.43 -19.99
N GLN A 58 15.29 7.07 -19.59
CA GLN A 58 16.62 6.77 -20.11
C GLN A 58 17.02 5.33 -19.78
N LYS A 59 17.55 4.61 -20.74
CA LYS A 59 18.00 3.22 -20.58
C LYS A 59 19.03 3.11 -19.46
N GLY A 60 18.80 2.15 -18.56
CA GLY A 60 19.67 1.92 -17.41
C GLY A 60 19.37 2.78 -16.19
N SER A 61 18.36 3.62 -16.23
CA SER A 61 17.89 4.42 -15.08
C SER A 61 17.23 3.57 -13.98
N LYS A 62 16.87 2.32 -14.31
CA LYS A 62 16.12 1.40 -13.44
C LYS A 62 14.77 1.99 -12.99
N ALA A 63 14.10 2.63 -13.93
CA ALA A 63 12.82 3.32 -13.71
C ALA A 63 12.86 4.41 -12.60
N SER A 64 14.02 4.99 -12.36
CA SER A 64 14.19 6.05 -11.36
C SER A 64 14.19 7.42 -12.01
N MET A 65 13.30 8.32 -11.58
CA MET A 65 13.20 9.70 -12.06
C MET A 65 14.53 10.43 -11.90
N SER A 66 15.18 10.33 -10.75
CA SER A 66 16.45 11.03 -10.46
C SER A 66 17.65 10.56 -11.28
N LYS A 67 17.57 9.39 -11.92
CA LYS A 67 18.64 8.81 -12.72
C LYS A 67 18.37 8.89 -14.23
N SER A 68 17.21 9.39 -14.61
CA SER A 68 16.77 9.48 -15.99
C SER A 68 16.79 10.93 -16.46
N LEU A 69 17.34 11.13 -17.65
CA LEU A 69 17.35 12.41 -18.34
C LEU A 69 17.15 12.16 -19.84
N LEU A 70 16.08 12.69 -20.37
CA LEU A 70 15.65 12.55 -21.77
C LEU A 70 15.45 13.92 -22.41
N SER A 71 15.55 13.97 -23.76
CA SER A 71 15.08 15.13 -24.51
C SER A 71 13.55 15.09 -24.61
N GLY A 72 12.88 16.22 -24.38
CA GLY A 72 11.45 16.38 -24.57
C GLY A 72 10.99 16.22 -26.03
N GLU A 73 11.91 16.39 -26.99
CA GLU A 73 11.62 16.17 -28.43
C GLU A 73 11.12 14.75 -28.73
N LEU A 74 11.56 13.75 -27.92
CA LEU A 74 11.11 12.36 -28.05
C LEU A 74 9.57 12.21 -27.98
N LYS A 75 8.87 13.18 -27.38
CA LYS A 75 7.40 13.20 -27.33
C LYS A 75 6.79 13.10 -28.72
N ALA A 76 7.35 13.81 -29.71
CA ALA A 76 6.82 13.81 -31.08
C ALA A 76 6.95 12.43 -31.74
N ASP A 77 8.08 11.74 -31.53
CA ASP A 77 8.33 10.40 -32.06
C ASP A 77 7.41 9.36 -31.39
N LEU A 78 7.14 9.52 -30.10
CA LEU A 78 6.22 8.64 -29.34
C LEU A 78 4.78 8.81 -29.84
N LEU A 79 4.32 10.04 -30.04
CA LEU A 79 2.99 10.34 -30.58
C LEU A 79 2.80 9.84 -32.03
N ALA A 80 3.87 9.66 -32.79
CA ALA A 80 3.81 9.07 -34.11
C ALA A 80 3.59 7.53 -34.10
N MET A 81 3.59 6.89 -32.93
CA MET A 81 3.33 5.45 -32.78
C MET A 81 1.83 5.18 -32.65
N PRO A 82 1.24 4.26 -33.46
CA PRO A 82 -0.22 4.03 -33.45
C PRO A 82 -0.81 3.56 -32.12
N SER A 83 -0.01 2.96 -31.26
CA SER A 83 -0.42 2.47 -29.93
C SER A 83 -0.41 3.54 -28.84
N VAL A 84 0.16 4.72 -29.11
CA VAL A 84 0.27 5.84 -28.18
C VAL A 84 -0.87 6.82 -28.44
N GLU A 85 -1.80 6.92 -27.50
CA GLU A 85 -2.94 7.84 -27.57
C GLU A 85 -2.55 9.25 -27.12
N ALA A 86 -1.70 9.35 -26.07
CA ALA A 86 -1.18 10.62 -25.59
C ALA A 86 0.23 10.42 -24.96
N ALA A 87 1.03 11.48 -25.03
CA ALA A 87 2.35 11.54 -24.40
C ALA A 87 2.55 12.90 -23.74
N SER A 88 3.06 12.93 -22.53
CA SER A 88 3.37 14.18 -21.81
C SER A 88 4.68 14.06 -21.05
N PRO A 89 5.59 15.04 -21.14
CA PRO A 89 6.82 15.09 -20.39
C PRO A 89 6.54 15.30 -18.90
N MET A 90 7.43 14.76 -18.07
CA MET A 90 7.38 14.91 -16.64
C MET A 90 8.78 15.05 -16.05
N GLY A 91 8.92 15.98 -15.12
CA GLY A 91 10.11 16.14 -14.33
C GLY A 91 9.81 16.07 -12.84
N ILE A 92 10.72 15.52 -12.03
CA ILE A 92 10.63 15.55 -10.57
C ILE A 92 11.99 15.90 -9.98
N ILE A 93 11.99 16.92 -9.10
CA ILE A 93 13.13 17.23 -8.22
C ILE A 93 12.64 17.32 -6.78
N MET A 94 13.50 16.91 -5.86
CA MET A 94 13.26 17.09 -4.43
C MET A 94 13.80 18.44 -4.00
N GLY A 95 13.09 19.11 -3.13
CA GLY A 95 13.48 20.40 -2.59
C GLY A 95 12.78 20.68 -1.27
N SER A 96 12.98 21.88 -0.76
CA SER A 96 12.30 22.34 0.44
C SER A 96 11.64 23.68 0.17
N ALA A 97 10.48 23.88 0.77
CA ALA A 97 9.65 25.06 0.64
C ALA A 97 9.51 25.78 1.98
N VAL A 98 9.53 27.10 1.93
CA VAL A 98 9.26 27.98 3.06
C VAL A 98 8.13 28.92 2.67
N LYS A 99 7.24 29.26 3.60
CA LYS A 99 6.23 30.29 3.37
C LYS A 99 6.91 31.67 3.46
N GLU A 100 6.64 32.56 2.49
CA GLU A 100 7.23 33.91 2.46
C GLU A 100 7.04 34.72 3.76
N SER A 101 5.89 34.50 4.43
CA SER A 101 5.57 35.16 5.70
C SER A 101 6.08 34.45 6.95
N GLY A 102 6.82 33.33 6.81
CA GLY A 102 7.28 32.46 7.88
C GLY A 102 8.77 32.67 8.22
N ASP A 103 9.18 32.15 9.40
CA ASP A 103 10.60 32.06 9.73
C ASP A 103 11.25 30.94 8.87
N PRO A 104 12.29 31.25 8.08
CA PRO A 104 12.93 30.30 7.19
C PRO A 104 13.50 29.07 7.90
N GLU A 105 13.85 29.11 9.17
CA GLU A 105 14.41 27.98 9.92
C GLU A 105 13.34 27.13 10.61
N GLU A 106 12.19 27.71 10.98
CA GLU A 106 11.15 26.99 11.73
C GLU A 106 10.06 26.35 10.86
N ASN A 107 9.86 26.81 9.61
CA ASN A 107 8.72 26.41 8.75
C ASN A 107 9.16 25.80 7.42
N LYS A 108 10.28 25.07 7.41
CA LYS A 108 10.78 24.40 6.20
C LYS A 108 10.08 23.06 5.99
N VAL A 109 9.44 22.91 4.85
CA VAL A 109 8.71 21.70 4.45
C VAL A 109 9.40 21.06 3.26
N ASP A 110 9.77 19.79 3.36
CA ASP A 110 10.29 19.04 2.23
C ASP A 110 9.17 18.74 1.23
N ILE A 111 9.46 18.94 -0.06
CA ILE A 111 8.50 18.82 -1.16
C ILE A 111 9.11 18.08 -2.34
N ALA A 112 8.24 17.51 -3.17
CA ALA A 112 8.58 17.05 -4.51
C ALA A 112 8.01 18.04 -5.53
N LEU A 113 8.86 18.77 -6.24
CA LEU A 113 8.48 19.63 -7.35
C LEU A 113 8.27 18.77 -8.59
N VAL A 114 7.04 18.75 -9.07
CA VAL A 114 6.60 17.93 -10.21
C VAL A 114 6.28 18.84 -11.38
N GLY A 115 7.13 18.86 -12.39
CA GLY A 115 6.92 19.57 -13.63
C GLY A 115 6.03 18.79 -14.58
N ILE A 116 4.93 19.39 -15.02
CA ILE A 116 4.00 18.82 -15.99
C ILE A 116 3.56 19.89 -17.01
N GLU A 117 3.07 19.44 -18.15
CA GLU A 117 2.40 20.35 -19.07
C GLU A 117 1.01 20.72 -18.53
N PRO A 118 0.69 22.03 -18.38
CA PRO A 118 -0.65 22.47 -17.97
C PRO A 118 -1.73 21.96 -18.93
N GLY A 119 -2.86 21.51 -18.35
CA GLY A 119 -3.97 20.93 -19.11
C GLY A 119 -3.70 19.53 -19.68
N SER A 120 -2.56 18.91 -19.41
CA SER A 120 -2.28 17.54 -19.83
C SER A 120 -3.03 16.51 -18.96
N PHE A 121 -3.04 15.26 -19.41
CA PHE A 121 -3.62 14.15 -18.64
C PHE A 121 -2.86 13.85 -17.32
N LEU A 122 -1.71 14.49 -17.09
CA LEU A 122 -0.92 14.38 -15.87
C LEU A 122 -1.40 15.34 -14.79
N GLU A 123 -2.15 16.36 -15.14
CA GLU A 123 -2.63 17.35 -14.18
C GLU A 123 -3.65 16.70 -13.24
N PRO A 124 -3.40 16.71 -11.92
CA PRO A 124 -4.31 16.11 -10.96
C PRO A 124 -5.57 16.95 -10.80
N ALA A 125 -6.70 16.30 -10.50
CA ALA A 125 -7.97 16.97 -10.26
C ALA A 125 -7.86 17.89 -9.03
N VAL A 126 -8.05 19.19 -9.26
CA VAL A 126 -8.02 20.24 -8.23
C VAL A 126 -9.27 20.10 -7.35
N THR A 127 -9.08 20.13 -6.04
CA THR A 127 -10.18 20.04 -5.06
C THR A 127 -10.60 21.40 -4.52
N GLU A 128 -9.71 22.39 -4.60
CA GLU A 128 -9.94 23.77 -4.16
C GLU A 128 -9.04 24.70 -4.97
N GLY A 129 -9.54 25.85 -5.42
CA GLY A 129 -8.81 26.79 -6.26
C GLY A 129 -8.94 26.48 -7.76
N THR A 130 -7.87 26.72 -8.51
CA THR A 130 -7.80 26.56 -9.96
C THR A 130 -6.67 25.62 -10.39
N GLY A 131 -6.70 25.14 -11.64
CA GLY A 131 -5.63 24.38 -12.26
C GLY A 131 -4.43 25.25 -12.64
N LEU A 132 -3.40 24.61 -13.24
CA LEU A 132 -2.27 25.31 -13.82
C LEU A 132 -2.69 26.04 -15.09
N ASP A 133 -2.13 27.21 -15.30
CA ASP A 133 -2.28 27.97 -16.55
C ASP A 133 -0.93 28.06 -17.26
N ALA A 134 -0.92 27.76 -18.54
CA ALA A 134 0.31 27.83 -19.36
C ALA A 134 0.86 29.25 -19.51
N GLY A 135 0.01 30.29 -19.31
CA GLY A 135 0.42 31.69 -19.34
C GLY A 135 1.06 32.19 -18.04
N GLU A 136 0.96 31.43 -16.95
CA GLU A 136 1.39 31.86 -15.62
C GLU A 136 2.45 30.87 -15.06
N PRO A 137 3.73 31.15 -15.35
CA PRO A 137 4.83 30.21 -15.03
C PRO A 137 5.04 29.98 -13.52
N ASN A 138 4.64 30.94 -12.67
CA ASN A 138 4.85 30.87 -11.23
C ASN A 138 3.67 30.25 -10.45
N PHE A 139 2.69 29.69 -11.12
CA PHE A 139 1.56 29.04 -10.45
C PHE A 139 1.94 27.62 -10.01
N ALA A 140 1.44 27.24 -8.82
CA ALA A 140 1.63 25.92 -8.25
C ALA A 140 0.31 25.35 -7.73
N ILE A 141 0.09 24.05 -7.99
CA ILE A 141 -0.95 23.26 -7.33
C ILE A 141 -0.27 22.36 -6.33
N VAL A 142 -0.72 22.40 -5.07
CA VAL A 142 -0.03 21.70 -3.96
C VAL A 142 -0.91 20.64 -3.32
N ASN A 143 -0.29 19.61 -2.76
CA ASN A 143 -1.03 18.62 -1.97
C ASN A 143 -1.67 19.28 -0.73
N GLU A 144 -2.92 18.90 -0.43
CA GLU A 144 -3.70 19.45 0.70
C GLU A 144 -3.02 19.31 2.07
N THR A 145 -2.06 18.38 2.22
CA THR A 145 -1.28 18.24 3.47
C THR A 145 -0.48 19.49 3.82
N MET A 146 -0.14 20.31 2.82
CA MET A 146 0.55 21.59 3.07
C MET A 146 -0.31 22.59 3.85
N LYS A 147 -1.64 22.42 3.89
CA LYS A 147 -2.52 23.22 4.76
C LYS A 147 -2.20 23.01 6.25
N ASN A 148 -1.76 21.79 6.63
CA ASN A 148 -1.38 21.52 8.01
C ASN A 148 -0.10 22.25 8.41
N GLU A 149 0.72 22.65 7.42
CA GLU A 149 1.94 23.45 7.58
C GLU A 149 1.64 24.95 7.41
N GLY A 150 0.36 25.34 7.38
CA GLY A 150 -0.07 26.73 7.35
C GLY A 150 -0.10 27.40 5.98
N PHE A 151 0.00 26.63 4.88
CA PHE A 151 -0.12 27.17 3.52
C PHE A 151 -1.59 27.29 3.08
N GLY A 152 -1.94 28.41 2.43
CA GLY A 152 -3.28 28.70 1.89
C GLY A 152 -3.25 29.08 0.41
N LEU A 153 -4.44 29.21 -0.18
CA LEU A 153 -4.56 29.76 -1.54
C LEU A 153 -4.06 31.21 -1.59
N GLY A 154 -3.27 31.53 -2.62
CA GLY A 154 -2.65 32.85 -2.80
C GLY A 154 -1.37 33.05 -2.02
N ASP A 155 -0.97 32.10 -1.15
CA ASP A 155 0.32 32.18 -0.48
C ASP A 155 1.47 31.96 -1.45
N THR A 156 2.61 32.58 -1.18
CA THR A 156 3.85 32.41 -1.93
C THR A 156 4.73 31.37 -1.24
N ILE A 157 5.17 30.38 -2.00
CA ILE A 157 6.20 29.41 -1.63
C ILE A 157 7.55 29.93 -2.10
N ILE A 158 8.51 30.05 -1.18
CA ILE A 158 9.92 30.31 -1.50
C ILE A 158 10.64 28.96 -1.51
N LEU A 159 11.37 28.68 -2.58
CA LEU A 159 12.18 27.48 -2.68
C LEU A 159 13.55 27.70 -2.04
N ASP A 160 13.95 26.79 -1.18
CA ASP A 160 15.25 26.89 -0.52
C ASP A 160 16.41 26.72 -1.50
N GLY A 161 17.37 27.63 -1.44
CA GLY A 161 18.58 27.60 -2.29
C GLY A 161 18.37 28.08 -3.73
N VAL A 162 17.17 28.48 -4.12
CA VAL A 162 16.85 28.99 -5.48
C VAL A 162 16.07 30.30 -5.36
N PRO A 163 16.45 31.37 -6.09
CA PRO A 163 15.73 32.65 -6.06
C PRO A 163 14.43 32.57 -6.89
N ALA A 164 13.55 31.65 -6.53
CA ALA A 164 12.26 31.44 -7.21
C ALA A 164 11.15 31.36 -6.17
N SER A 165 10.02 31.95 -6.55
CA SER A 165 8.79 31.94 -5.76
C SER A 165 7.63 31.41 -6.58
N LEU A 166 6.77 30.63 -5.93
CA LEU A 166 5.61 30.01 -6.56
C LEU A 166 4.33 30.41 -5.82
N THR A 167 3.30 30.80 -6.52
CA THR A 167 1.99 31.15 -5.94
C THR A 167 1.08 29.93 -5.93
N ILE A 168 0.51 29.60 -4.79
CA ILE A 168 -0.44 28.50 -4.64
C ILE A 168 -1.78 28.92 -5.22
N VAL A 169 -2.19 28.29 -6.32
CA VAL A 169 -3.47 28.56 -7.00
C VAL A 169 -4.49 27.45 -6.77
N GLY A 170 -4.05 26.26 -6.35
CA GLY A 170 -4.94 25.13 -6.12
C GLY A 170 -4.40 24.11 -5.15
N PHE A 171 -5.34 23.34 -4.60
CA PHE A 171 -5.03 22.16 -3.75
C PHE A 171 -5.53 20.89 -4.40
N VAL A 172 -4.75 19.81 -4.23
CA VAL A 172 -5.05 18.47 -4.70
C VAL A 172 -4.95 17.46 -3.54
N LYS A 173 -5.68 16.35 -3.67
CA LYS A 173 -5.66 15.27 -2.66
C LYS A 173 -4.77 14.13 -3.06
N ASN A 174 -4.18 13.48 -2.06
CA ASN A 174 -3.43 12.25 -2.23
C ASN A 174 -2.36 12.34 -3.32
N GLN A 175 -1.57 13.42 -3.31
CA GLN A 175 -0.47 13.63 -4.24
C GLN A 175 0.83 13.76 -3.44
N THR A 176 1.52 12.64 -3.27
CA THR A 176 2.82 12.56 -2.57
C THR A 176 3.80 11.74 -3.38
N TYR A 177 5.06 12.06 -3.27
CA TYR A 177 6.17 11.35 -3.90
C TYR A 177 7.31 11.24 -2.90
N ASN A 178 7.85 10.03 -2.71
CA ASN A 178 8.94 9.77 -1.77
C ASN A 178 8.67 10.36 -0.36
N HIS A 179 7.45 10.13 0.16
CA HIS A 179 6.95 10.54 1.49
C HIS A 179 6.74 12.04 1.72
N VAL A 180 6.93 12.88 0.72
CA VAL A 180 6.69 14.32 0.82
C VAL A 180 5.54 14.80 -0.08
N PRO A 181 4.88 15.93 0.24
CA PRO A 181 3.84 16.49 -0.60
C PRO A 181 4.39 16.87 -1.97
N SER A 182 3.62 16.58 -3.02
CA SER A 182 3.91 17.01 -4.37
C SER A 182 3.38 18.41 -4.62
N VAL A 183 4.21 19.21 -5.27
CA VAL A 183 3.92 20.55 -5.76
C VAL A 183 4.02 20.52 -7.27
N PHE A 184 2.90 20.66 -7.96
CA PHE A 184 2.83 20.64 -9.42
C PHE A 184 3.03 22.04 -9.97
N ILE A 185 3.92 22.17 -10.96
CA ILE A 185 4.27 23.41 -11.63
C ILE A 185 4.35 23.18 -13.14
N PRO A 186 4.26 24.25 -13.97
CA PRO A 186 4.52 24.15 -15.40
C PRO A 186 5.88 23.54 -15.68
N ILE A 187 5.97 22.67 -16.69
CA ILE A 187 7.22 21.94 -17.02
C ILE A 187 8.35 22.89 -17.39
N GLU A 188 8.07 24.04 -17.96
CA GLU A 188 9.05 25.07 -18.29
C GLU A 188 9.69 25.64 -17.01
N THR A 189 8.88 26.01 -16.05
CA THR A 189 9.36 26.49 -14.74
C THR A 189 10.19 25.41 -14.04
N TRP A 190 9.71 24.15 -14.11
CA TRP A 190 10.46 23.04 -13.57
C TRP A 190 11.84 22.88 -14.23
N ARG A 191 11.96 23.07 -15.56
CA ARG A 191 13.25 23.03 -16.28
C ARG A 191 14.20 24.12 -15.82
N GLU A 192 13.69 25.34 -15.68
CA GLU A 192 14.48 26.48 -15.21
C GLU A 192 15.05 26.21 -13.81
N LEU A 193 14.27 25.60 -12.91
CA LEU A 193 14.68 25.24 -11.57
C LEU A 193 15.64 24.05 -11.54
N ALA A 194 15.31 22.99 -12.28
CA ALA A 194 16.06 21.75 -12.28
C ALA A 194 17.45 21.89 -12.95
N PHE A 195 17.56 22.78 -13.94
CA PHE A 195 18.76 22.97 -14.75
C PHE A 195 19.34 24.37 -14.65
N ALA A 196 19.12 25.06 -13.52
CA ALA A 196 19.69 26.39 -13.25
C ALA A 196 21.23 26.42 -13.34
N ALA A 197 21.91 25.31 -13.00
CA ALA A 197 23.37 25.23 -13.12
C ALA A 197 23.79 24.99 -14.57
N PRO A 198 24.75 25.76 -15.11
CA PRO A 198 25.23 25.62 -16.48
C PRO A 198 25.69 24.20 -16.79
N GLY A 199 25.19 23.61 -17.89
CA GLY A 199 25.54 22.28 -18.37
C GLY A 199 24.90 21.11 -17.62
N SER A 200 24.04 21.35 -16.64
CA SER A 200 23.29 20.31 -15.92
C SER A 200 22.28 19.60 -16.82
N ASP A 201 21.83 20.25 -17.89
CA ASP A 201 20.96 19.74 -18.96
C ASP A 201 21.68 18.76 -19.94
N LYS A 202 23.01 18.65 -19.84
CA LYS A 202 23.87 17.88 -20.74
C LYS A 202 23.70 18.22 -22.23
N GLY A 203 23.24 19.44 -22.55
CA GLY A 203 22.98 19.90 -23.90
C GLY A 203 21.77 19.26 -24.57
N LEU A 204 20.88 18.64 -23.79
CA LEU A 204 19.61 18.11 -24.30
C LEU A 204 18.60 19.27 -24.51
N LYS A 205 17.82 19.16 -25.59
CA LYS A 205 16.73 20.09 -25.80
C LYS A 205 15.52 19.68 -24.98
N ASP A 206 14.91 20.66 -24.29
CA ASP A 206 13.74 20.46 -23.43
C ASP A 206 13.91 19.27 -22.45
N PRO A 207 14.97 19.25 -21.61
CA PRO A 207 15.31 18.10 -20.80
C PRO A 207 14.19 17.77 -19.80
N VAL A 208 13.93 16.44 -19.61
CA VAL A 208 12.92 15.91 -18.70
C VAL A 208 13.41 14.60 -18.09
N ASN A 209 12.81 14.20 -16.94
CA ASN A 209 13.18 12.90 -16.35
C ASN A 209 12.49 11.72 -17.05
N ALA A 210 11.24 11.90 -17.50
CA ALA A 210 10.47 10.86 -18.13
C ALA A 210 9.44 11.43 -19.10
N ILE A 211 8.94 10.57 -20.01
CA ILE A 211 7.75 10.88 -20.81
C ILE A 211 6.69 9.85 -20.45
N MET A 212 5.56 10.35 -19.99
CA MET A 212 4.40 9.56 -19.61
C MET A 212 3.55 9.26 -20.82
N LEU A 213 3.05 8.02 -20.95
CA LEU A 213 2.25 7.59 -22.08
C LEU A 213 0.87 7.10 -21.63
N GLN A 214 -0.14 7.48 -22.40
CA GLN A 214 -1.43 6.81 -22.40
C GLN A 214 -1.57 5.98 -23.69
N GLY A 215 -2.13 4.79 -23.57
CA GLY A 215 -2.40 3.93 -24.72
C GLY A 215 -2.59 2.49 -24.32
N LYS A 216 -3.36 1.77 -25.11
CA LYS A 216 -3.65 0.36 -24.87
C LYS A 216 -2.65 -0.51 -25.63
N ASN A 217 -2.09 -1.50 -24.92
CA ASN A 217 -1.18 -2.49 -25.51
C ASN A 217 0.08 -1.89 -26.16
N ILE A 218 0.65 -0.84 -25.54
CA ILE A 218 1.97 -0.34 -25.93
C ILE A 218 2.98 -1.46 -25.68
N ASP A 219 3.73 -1.82 -26.72
CA ASP A 219 4.84 -2.78 -26.61
C ASP A 219 6.10 -2.02 -26.18
N PRO A 220 6.64 -2.25 -24.96
CA PRO A 220 7.84 -1.58 -24.48
C PRO A 220 9.08 -1.83 -25.34
N ASP A 221 9.18 -3.03 -25.93
CA ASP A 221 10.31 -3.39 -26.78
C ASP A 221 10.26 -2.64 -28.13
N ALA A 222 9.07 -2.49 -28.71
CA ALA A 222 8.88 -1.72 -29.92
C ALA A 222 9.23 -0.22 -29.72
N VAL A 223 8.87 0.37 -28.57
CA VAL A 223 9.27 1.73 -28.21
C VAL A 223 10.80 1.85 -28.11
N SER A 224 11.43 0.92 -27.38
CA SER A 224 12.89 0.93 -27.17
C SER A 224 13.68 0.69 -28.47
N GLN A 225 13.13 -0.08 -29.41
CA GLN A 225 13.73 -0.27 -30.75
C GLN A 225 13.65 1.01 -31.61
N ARG A 226 12.52 1.71 -31.53
CA ARG A 226 12.31 2.96 -32.28
C ARG A 226 13.12 4.11 -31.70
N LEU A 227 13.27 4.16 -30.37
CA LEU A 227 13.99 5.20 -29.63
C LEU A 227 15.19 4.60 -28.88
N PRO A 228 16.32 4.37 -29.56
CA PRO A 228 17.52 3.83 -28.92
C PRO A 228 17.98 4.70 -27.75
N GLY A 229 18.37 4.05 -26.65
CA GLY A 229 18.75 4.75 -25.42
C GLY A 229 17.60 5.02 -24.44
N THR A 230 16.39 4.55 -24.75
CA THR A 230 15.26 4.58 -23.84
C THR A 230 14.90 3.20 -23.30
N GLU A 231 14.19 3.18 -22.18
CA GLU A 231 13.51 2.00 -21.63
C GLU A 231 12.07 2.38 -21.28
N THR A 232 11.13 1.56 -21.69
CA THR A 232 9.72 1.77 -21.42
C THR A 232 9.24 0.74 -20.42
N VAL A 233 8.55 1.20 -19.38
CA VAL A 233 8.04 0.36 -18.30
C VAL A 233 6.57 0.66 -18.05
N THR A 234 5.85 -0.28 -17.47
CA THR A 234 4.49 -0.03 -17.00
C THR A 234 4.50 0.93 -15.80
N ARG A 235 3.39 1.61 -15.54
CA ARG A 235 3.23 2.45 -14.34
C ARG A 235 3.54 1.68 -13.04
N ALA A 236 3.13 0.42 -12.97
CA ALA A 236 3.42 -0.43 -11.80
C ALA A 236 4.92 -0.66 -11.58
N GLN A 237 5.69 -0.86 -12.67
CA GLN A 237 7.15 -0.99 -12.62
C GLN A 237 7.82 0.35 -12.29
N ALA A 238 7.29 1.47 -12.80
CA ALA A 238 7.79 2.81 -12.47
C ALA A 238 7.64 3.12 -10.97
N ILE A 239 6.53 2.74 -10.36
CA ILE A 239 6.32 2.86 -8.90
C ILE A 239 7.39 2.07 -8.13
N GLN A 240 7.74 0.87 -8.59
CA GLN A 240 8.80 0.07 -7.95
C GLN A 240 10.21 0.65 -8.14
N GLY A 241 10.40 1.55 -9.10
CA GLY A 241 11.64 2.29 -9.31
C GLY A 241 11.81 3.53 -8.41
N ILE A 242 10.77 3.91 -7.67
CA ILE A 242 10.87 4.99 -6.66
C ILE A 242 11.80 4.53 -5.55
N ALA A 243 12.72 5.42 -5.15
CA ALA A 243 13.74 5.09 -4.15
C ALA A 243 13.10 4.64 -2.82
N GLY A 244 13.52 3.48 -2.31
CA GLY A 244 13.01 2.92 -1.04
C GLY A 244 11.68 2.16 -1.15
N TYR A 245 10.85 2.42 -2.16
CA TYR A 245 9.50 1.83 -2.26
C TYR A 245 9.48 0.30 -2.24
N LYS A 246 10.38 -0.33 -3.01
CA LYS A 246 10.47 -1.79 -3.09
C LYS A 246 10.97 -2.41 -1.80
N GLU A 247 11.92 -1.78 -1.15
CA GLU A 247 12.51 -2.21 0.11
C GLU A 247 11.49 -2.11 1.25
N GLU A 248 10.76 -1.01 1.33
CA GLU A 248 9.71 -0.79 2.33
C GLU A 248 8.55 -1.76 2.17
N THR A 249 7.98 -1.84 0.97
CA THR A 249 6.86 -2.75 0.70
C THR A 249 7.28 -4.20 0.87
N GLY A 250 8.49 -4.57 0.44
CA GLY A 250 9.06 -5.90 0.63
C GLY A 250 9.22 -6.26 2.12
N THR A 251 9.70 -5.34 2.94
CA THR A 251 9.82 -5.51 4.39
C THR A 251 8.46 -5.73 5.04
N ILE A 252 7.44 -4.94 4.68
CA ILE A 252 6.08 -5.09 5.20
C ILE A 252 5.49 -6.44 4.81
N PHE A 253 5.63 -6.87 3.56
CA PHE A 253 5.17 -8.20 3.12
C PHE A 253 5.88 -9.33 3.87
N MET A 254 7.18 -9.20 4.12
CA MET A 254 7.94 -10.17 4.92
C MET A 254 7.42 -10.24 6.36
N MET A 255 7.17 -9.08 7.00
CA MET A 255 6.61 -9.02 8.36
C MET A 255 5.22 -9.66 8.43
N LEU A 256 4.33 -9.37 7.46
CA LEU A 256 3.04 -10.01 7.36
C LEU A 256 3.17 -11.54 7.17
N GLY A 257 4.11 -11.98 6.34
CA GLY A 257 4.40 -13.40 6.13
C GLY A 257 4.81 -14.10 7.43
N PHE A 258 5.72 -13.53 8.20
CA PHE A 258 6.09 -14.05 9.51
C PHE A 258 4.90 -14.08 10.47
N LEU A 259 4.08 -13.04 10.47
CA LEU A 259 2.90 -12.98 11.34
C LEU A 259 1.88 -14.06 10.99
N PHE A 260 1.69 -14.38 9.72
CA PHE A 260 0.86 -15.50 9.29
C PHE A 260 1.43 -16.86 9.73
N VAL A 261 2.74 -17.05 9.63
CA VAL A 261 3.39 -18.29 10.11
C VAL A 261 3.24 -18.43 11.63
N ILE A 262 3.48 -17.37 12.39
CA ILE A 262 3.29 -17.36 13.84
C ILE A 262 1.83 -17.65 14.19
N SER A 263 0.89 -17.04 13.48
CA SER A 263 -0.56 -17.30 13.64
C SER A 263 -0.88 -18.78 13.44
N ALA A 264 -0.34 -19.40 12.38
CA ALA A 264 -0.56 -20.81 12.09
C ALA A 264 -0.08 -21.71 13.23
N PHE A 265 1.11 -21.44 13.79
CA PHE A 265 1.66 -22.17 14.93
C PHE A 265 0.80 -22.01 16.19
N ILE A 266 0.45 -20.78 16.53
CA ILE A 266 -0.36 -20.49 17.72
C ILE A 266 -1.70 -21.22 17.62
N VAL A 267 -2.41 -21.06 16.51
CA VAL A 267 -3.71 -21.69 16.27
C VAL A 267 -3.57 -23.23 16.31
N GLY A 268 -2.56 -23.76 15.63
CA GLY A 268 -2.30 -25.20 15.58
C GLY A 268 -2.06 -25.82 16.96
N VAL A 269 -1.17 -25.20 17.75
CA VAL A 269 -0.84 -25.66 19.11
C VAL A 269 -2.06 -25.58 20.02
N PHE A 270 -2.80 -24.47 19.97
CA PHE A 270 -3.98 -24.31 20.83
C PHE A 270 -5.05 -25.37 20.52
N PHE A 271 -5.40 -25.57 19.26
CA PHE A 271 -6.39 -26.57 18.91
C PHE A 271 -5.90 -28.00 19.14
N TYR A 272 -4.61 -28.26 19.01
CA TYR A 272 -4.03 -29.55 19.37
C TYR A 272 -4.19 -29.82 20.89
N VAL A 273 -3.76 -28.89 21.74
CA VAL A 273 -3.88 -29.01 23.20
C VAL A 273 -5.34 -29.13 23.63
N PHE A 274 -6.23 -28.32 23.05
CA PHE A 274 -7.66 -28.36 23.31
C PHE A 274 -8.27 -29.74 22.97
N THR A 275 -7.88 -30.31 21.82
CA THR A 275 -8.33 -31.64 21.40
C THR A 275 -7.82 -32.73 22.33
N MET A 276 -6.55 -32.63 22.77
CA MET A 276 -5.97 -33.59 23.72
C MET A 276 -6.69 -33.58 25.09
N GLN A 277 -7.05 -32.40 25.59
CA GLN A 277 -7.83 -32.27 26.84
C GLN A 277 -9.24 -32.86 26.75
N LYS A 278 -9.80 -32.92 25.52
CA LYS A 278 -11.12 -33.53 25.27
C LYS A 278 -11.04 -34.98 24.80
N SER A 279 -9.87 -35.61 24.83
CA SER A 279 -9.66 -36.96 24.27
C SER A 279 -10.61 -37.99 24.91
N ASN A 280 -10.83 -37.93 26.23
CA ASN A 280 -11.77 -38.81 26.94
C ASN A 280 -13.21 -38.64 26.44
N GLN A 281 -13.66 -37.38 26.28
CA GLN A 281 -15.02 -37.09 25.77
C GLN A 281 -15.20 -37.62 24.34
N PHE A 282 -14.20 -37.44 23.48
CA PHE A 282 -14.21 -37.96 22.12
C PHE A 282 -14.15 -39.51 22.11
N GLY A 283 -13.40 -40.13 23.03
CA GLY A 283 -13.34 -41.58 23.19
C GLY A 283 -14.72 -42.18 23.57
N ILE A 284 -15.39 -41.59 24.56
CA ILE A 284 -16.75 -41.98 24.96
C ILE A 284 -17.73 -41.81 23.78
N MET A 285 -17.69 -40.71 23.07
CA MET A 285 -18.57 -40.48 21.91
C MET A 285 -18.32 -41.52 20.80
N LYS A 286 -17.07 -41.93 20.57
CA LYS A 286 -16.76 -43.03 19.64
C LYS A 286 -17.27 -44.35 20.15
N ALA A 287 -17.15 -44.65 21.46
CA ALA A 287 -17.65 -45.90 22.04
C ALA A 287 -19.17 -46.06 21.90
N ILE A 288 -19.93 -44.96 21.94
CA ILE A 288 -21.38 -44.95 21.69
C ILE A 288 -21.74 -44.79 20.19
N GLY A 289 -20.74 -44.90 19.26
CA GLY A 289 -20.97 -45.02 17.82
C GLY A 289 -20.77 -43.73 16.99
N ALA A 290 -20.25 -42.66 17.55
CA ALA A 290 -19.97 -41.44 16.77
C ALA A 290 -18.86 -41.68 15.75
N LYS A 291 -19.14 -41.38 14.47
CA LYS A 291 -18.18 -41.52 13.37
C LYS A 291 -17.09 -40.44 13.47
N ASN A 292 -15.83 -40.77 13.13
CA ASN A 292 -14.69 -39.87 13.11
C ASN A 292 -14.96 -38.58 12.30
N GLY A 293 -15.64 -38.71 11.14
CA GLY A 293 -15.99 -37.58 10.29
C GLY A 293 -16.97 -36.59 10.97
N PHE A 294 -17.88 -37.09 11.82
CA PHE A 294 -18.81 -36.24 12.58
C PHE A 294 -18.07 -35.41 13.62
N LEU A 295 -17.14 -36.02 14.39
CA LEU A 295 -16.32 -35.33 15.39
C LEU A 295 -15.37 -34.31 14.72
N GLY A 296 -14.72 -34.69 13.63
CA GLY A 296 -13.85 -33.79 12.87
C GLY A 296 -14.60 -32.58 12.33
N LYS A 297 -15.79 -32.76 11.75
CA LYS A 297 -16.64 -31.65 11.28
C LYS A 297 -17.09 -30.72 12.43
N ALA A 298 -17.34 -31.29 13.62
CA ALA A 298 -17.69 -30.47 14.79
C ALA A 298 -16.54 -29.53 15.21
N VAL A 299 -15.29 -30.06 15.24
CA VAL A 299 -14.11 -29.25 15.55
C VAL A 299 -13.84 -28.19 14.49
N ILE A 300 -13.89 -28.56 13.20
CA ILE A 300 -13.72 -27.58 12.11
C ILE A 300 -14.78 -26.47 12.19
N ALA A 301 -16.04 -26.81 12.49
CA ALA A 301 -17.10 -25.82 12.65
C ALA A 301 -16.86 -24.87 13.85
N GLN A 302 -16.29 -25.38 14.96
CA GLN A 302 -15.90 -24.55 16.10
C GLN A 302 -14.81 -23.56 15.70
N VAL A 303 -13.74 -24.02 15.02
CA VAL A 303 -12.66 -23.19 14.52
C VAL A 303 -13.18 -22.12 13.59
N PHE A 304 -14.03 -22.52 12.63
CA PHE A 304 -14.59 -21.59 11.65
C PHE A 304 -15.37 -20.46 12.32
N VAL A 305 -16.33 -20.80 13.22
CA VAL A 305 -17.14 -19.79 13.90
C VAL A 305 -16.28 -18.89 14.79
N LEU A 306 -15.35 -19.47 15.56
CA LEU A 306 -14.47 -18.70 16.42
C LEU A 306 -13.57 -17.75 15.62
N SER A 307 -12.96 -18.24 14.55
CA SER A 307 -12.09 -17.42 13.69
C SER A 307 -12.87 -16.31 13.00
N LEU A 308 -14.10 -16.58 12.52
CA LEU A 308 -14.92 -15.58 11.86
C LEU A 308 -15.29 -14.44 12.83
N ILE A 309 -15.70 -14.78 14.05
CA ILE A 309 -16.02 -13.79 15.11
C ILE A 309 -14.77 -13.01 15.48
N SER A 310 -13.62 -13.69 15.66
CA SER A 310 -12.36 -13.05 16.05
C SER A 310 -11.84 -12.10 14.96
N ILE A 311 -11.91 -12.47 13.69
CA ILE A 311 -11.54 -11.61 12.56
C ILE A 311 -12.47 -10.38 12.52
N ALA A 312 -13.78 -10.57 12.68
CA ALA A 312 -14.72 -9.44 12.69
C ALA A 312 -14.41 -8.44 13.83
N ILE A 313 -14.12 -8.94 15.03
CA ILE A 313 -13.71 -8.10 16.16
C ILE A 313 -12.36 -7.42 15.87
N GLY A 314 -11.39 -8.14 15.28
CA GLY A 314 -10.11 -7.58 14.87
C GLY A 314 -10.26 -6.42 13.87
N ILE A 315 -11.14 -6.55 12.89
CA ILE A 315 -11.49 -5.47 11.95
C ILE A 315 -12.10 -4.28 12.71
N LEU A 316 -13.05 -4.50 13.60
CA LEU A 316 -13.67 -3.43 14.38
C LEU A 316 -12.66 -2.70 15.27
N LEU A 317 -11.74 -3.42 15.92
CA LEU A 317 -10.65 -2.84 16.69
C LEU A 317 -9.71 -2.02 15.80
N THR A 318 -9.46 -2.46 14.57
CA THR A 318 -8.63 -1.73 13.62
C THR A 318 -9.26 -0.40 13.23
N PHE A 319 -10.57 -0.37 12.94
CA PHE A 319 -11.28 0.88 12.68
C PHE A 319 -11.28 1.80 13.91
N GLY A 320 -11.48 1.23 15.12
CA GLY A 320 -11.37 1.98 16.37
C GLY A 320 -9.99 2.60 16.57
N THR A 321 -8.93 1.85 16.27
CA THR A 321 -7.54 2.36 16.33
C THR A 321 -7.33 3.45 15.30
N ALA A 322 -7.76 3.24 14.05
CA ALA A 322 -7.64 4.22 12.98
C ALA A 322 -8.29 5.57 13.32
N ALA A 323 -9.40 5.56 14.06
CA ALA A 323 -10.09 6.78 14.48
C ALA A 323 -9.32 7.59 15.55
N VAL A 324 -8.39 6.96 16.27
CA VAL A 324 -7.60 7.58 17.35
C VAL A 324 -6.19 7.96 16.88
N LEU A 325 -5.76 7.49 15.71
CA LEU A 325 -4.44 7.82 15.18
C LEU A 325 -4.29 9.33 14.94
N PRO A 326 -3.09 9.89 15.19
CA PRO A 326 -2.80 11.30 14.90
C PRO A 326 -3.06 11.65 13.43
N LYS A 327 -3.58 12.86 13.19
CA LYS A 327 -3.69 13.41 11.84
C LYS A 327 -2.28 13.49 11.22
N GLY A 328 -2.10 12.88 10.06
CA GLY A 328 -0.79 12.81 9.40
C GLY A 328 -0.12 11.44 9.48
N MET A 329 -0.57 10.53 10.35
CA MET A 329 -0.06 9.17 10.34
C MET A 329 -0.54 8.42 9.08
N PRO A 330 0.36 7.84 8.30
CA PRO A 330 -0.01 7.14 7.07
C PRO A 330 -0.72 5.82 7.39
N PHE A 331 -2.03 5.85 7.39
CA PHE A 331 -2.85 4.67 7.63
C PHE A 331 -3.98 4.59 6.61
N LYS A 332 -3.97 3.54 5.80
CA LYS A 332 -4.99 3.32 4.78
C LYS A 332 -5.45 1.87 4.75
N LEU A 333 -6.71 1.65 5.11
CA LEU A 333 -7.35 0.35 4.99
C LEU A 333 -7.99 0.22 3.60
N GLU A 334 -7.42 -0.61 2.76
CA GLU A 334 -8.00 -0.98 1.47
C GLU A 334 -8.87 -2.22 1.63
N THR A 335 -10.13 -2.12 1.25
CA THR A 335 -11.14 -3.19 1.40
C THR A 335 -10.67 -4.52 0.78
N ASN A 336 -10.02 -4.46 -0.37
CA ASN A 336 -9.53 -5.66 -1.06
C ASN A 336 -8.47 -6.41 -0.22
N TRP A 337 -7.55 -5.70 0.41
CA TRP A 337 -6.54 -6.29 1.29
C TRP A 337 -7.14 -6.81 2.60
N VAL A 338 -8.13 -6.10 3.19
CA VAL A 338 -8.86 -6.57 4.38
C VAL A 338 -9.54 -7.90 4.08
N ILE A 339 -10.23 -8.02 2.95
CA ILE A 339 -10.87 -9.27 2.52
C ILE A 339 -9.82 -10.37 2.29
N ALA A 340 -8.75 -10.07 1.55
CA ALA A 340 -7.69 -11.04 1.24
C ALA A 340 -7.04 -11.60 2.52
N TYR A 341 -6.64 -10.75 3.44
CA TYR A 341 -6.02 -11.18 4.71
C TYR A 341 -7.00 -11.88 5.63
N SER A 342 -8.28 -11.50 5.64
CA SER A 342 -9.33 -12.23 6.38
C SER A 342 -9.46 -13.66 5.86
N LEU A 343 -9.46 -13.85 4.54
CA LEU A 343 -9.52 -15.18 3.93
C LEU A 343 -8.27 -16.00 4.23
N VAL A 344 -7.09 -15.38 4.18
CA VAL A 344 -5.82 -16.05 4.53
C VAL A 344 -5.82 -16.49 6.00
N LEU A 345 -6.21 -15.62 6.94
CA LEU A 345 -6.31 -15.95 8.37
C LEU A 345 -7.31 -17.08 8.63
N LEU A 346 -8.47 -17.04 7.97
CA LEU A 346 -9.49 -18.10 8.07
C LEU A 346 -8.96 -19.42 7.52
N ALA A 347 -8.29 -19.40 6.36
CA ALA A 347 -7.69 -20.59 5.77
C ALA A 347 -6.60 -21.19 6.67
N ILE A 348 -5.73 -20.35 7.23
CA ILE A 348 -4.69 -20.75 8.20
C ILE A 348 -5.32 -21.42 9.42
N ALA A 349 -6.36 -20.82 10.01
CA ALA A 349 -7.05 -21.39 11.17
C ALA A 349 -7.66 -22.76 10.84
N LEU A 350 -8.33 -22.89 9.70
CA LEU A 350 -8.93 -24.15 9.26
C LEU A 350 -7.86 -25.24 8.97
N LEU A 351 -6.78 -24.88 8.26
CA LEU A 351 -5.70 -25.80 7.96
C LEU A 351 -4.99 -26.29 9.25
N SER A 352 -4.72 -25.36 10.17
CA SER A 352 -4.12 -25.69 11.46
C SER A 352 -5.02 -26.62 12.28
N SER A 353 -6.35 -26.48 12.18
CA SER A 353 -7.31 -27.36 12.87
C SER A 353 -7.28 -28.80 12.36
N LEU A 354 -6.83 -29.03 11.12
CA LEU A 354 -6.73 -30.40 10.57
C LEU A 354 -5.73 -31.28 11.36
N VAL A 355 -4.70 -30.70 11.95
CA VAL A 355 -3.78 -31.41 12.85
C VAL A 355 -4.55 -31.97 14.04
N SER A 356 -5.45 -31.18 14.62
CA SER A 356 -6.32 -31.60 15.74
C SER A 356 -7.29 -32.71 15.32
N VAL A 357 -7.87 -32.58 14.12
CA VAL A 357 -8.78 -33.63 13.58
C VAL A 357 -8.05 -34.96 13.39
N ARG A 358 -6.80 -34.94 12.89
CA ARG A 358 -5.97 -36.18 12.78
C ARG A 358 -5.73 -36.82 14.13
N THR A 359 -5.56 -36.03 15.18
CA THR A 359 -5.39 -36.55 16.56
C THR A 359 -6.67 -37.22 17.06
N ILE A 360 -7.86 -36.65 16.78
CA ILE A 360 -9.15 -37.25 17.15
C ILE A 360 -9.32 -38.62 16.48
N VAL A 361 -8.96 -38.75 15.21
CA VAL A 361 -9.09 -40.04 14.49
C VAL A 361 -8.27 -41.12 15.16
N LYS A 362 -7.13 -40.84 15.73
CA LYS A 362 -6.21 -41.77 16.39
C LYS A 362 -6.60 -42.14 17.83
N ILE A 363 -7.62 -41.51 18.43
CA ILE A 363 -8.06 -41.84 19.80
C ILE A 363 -8.71 -43.21 19.81
N ASP A 364 -8.17 -44.14 20.65
CA ASP A 364 -8.70 -45.46 20.90
C ASP A 364 -9.83 -45.37 21.96
N PRO A 365 -11.08 -45.80 21.59
CA PRO A 365 -12.23 -45.80 22.51
C PRO A 365 -11.99 -46.64 23.79
N LEU A 366 -11.30 -47.77 23.66
CA LEU A 366 -11.06 -48.69 24.78
C LEU A 366 -10.13 -48.07 25.83
N LYS A 367 -9.06 -47.37 25.39
CA LYS A 367 -8.16 -46.67 26.29
C LYS A 367 -8.80 -45.45 26.98
N ALA A 368 -9.82 -44.85 26.37
CA ALA A 368 -10.57 -43.75 26.97
C ALA A 368 -11.52 -44.20 28.08
N LEU A 369 -12.08 -45.40 27.95
CA LEU A 369 -12.96 -46.03 28.97
C LEU A 369 -12.16 -46.56 30.17
N GLY A 370 -10.96 -47.16 29.93
CA GLY A 370 -10.10 -47.75 30.99
C GLY A 370 -9.39 -46.74 31.91
N ARG A 371 -9.41 -45.45 31.58
CA ARG A 371 -8.85 -44.40 32.46
C ARG A 371 -9.85 -43.84 33.49
N VAL A 372 -11.07 -44.34 33.52
CA VAL A 372 -12.10 -43.93 34.51
C VAL A 372 -11.96 -44.75 35.82
N GLU A 373 -11.14 -45.80 35.86
CA GLU A 373 -10.99 -46.69 37.03
C GLU A 373 -9.65 -46.54 37.77
N SER A 374 -8.90 -45.44 37.60
CA SER A 374 -7.66 -45.21 38.39
C SER A 374 -7.56 -43.79 38.95
#